data_9a7d311ff39f4cdac8b66cae4a7ac59b
#
_entry.id   9a7d311ff39f4cdac8b66cae4a7ac59b
#
_cell.length_a   1.000
_cell.length_b   1.000
_cell.length_c   1.000
_cell.angle_alpha   90.00
_cell.angle_beta   90.00
_cell.angle_gamma   90.00
#
_symmetry.space_group_name_H-M   'P 1'
#
loop_
_entity.id
_entity.type
_entity.pdbx_description
1 polymer ?
#
loop_
_entity_poly.entity_id
_entity_poly.type
_entity_poly.pdbx_seq_one_letter_code
_entity_poly.pdbx_strand_id
1 'polypeptide(L)'
;MNNPGPITLVRRGIAAEWTRTSGRSFLWTAAVPLTFALPLVITFGIAAVAERLAAVPGQSYVATVTTTNSVYWVMTFSVSIMMVTAAYAHATQWHGQTSDLNAFLFPRSWTVALARWIYYGVIAAISTVVLLVVVMVTLPHQFPHIYGAVHVTDSAGIRFLWTVPTYAFAACGVGIAVGSLIRTPSAAVAVLLFWVYVAENAVNLLPHGYTLQAYAPFLNAVASTGQEVAFVPRFGRTGSLLYFILVAVALFVITAVLPILLRLMPGRRRALAESGTT
;
A
#
# COMPACT_ATOMS: atom_id res chain seq x y z
N MET A 1 -21.01 28.54 -17.90
CA MET A 1 -20.07 27.40 -18.04
C MET A 1 -20.55 26.28 -17.15
N ASN A 2 -20.94 25.12 -17.70
CA ASN A 2 -21.40 23.99 -16.90
C ASN A 2 -20.23 23.42 -16.07
N ASN A 3 -20.40 23.40 -14.76
CA ASN A 3 -19.40 22.87 -13.84
C ASN A 3 -19.27 21.35 -14.10
N PRO A 4 -18.09 20.81 -14.42
CA PRO A 4 -17.92 19.42 -14.75
C PRO A 4 -18.31 18.53 -13.56
N GLY A 5 -19.01 17.43 -13.83
CA GLY A 5 -19.41 16.47 -12.80
C GLY A 5 -18.20 15.79 -12.13
N PRO A 6 -18.38 15.22 -10.93
CA PRO A 6 -17.25 14.62 -10.16
C PRO A 6 -16.55 13.49 -10.91
N ILE A 7 -17.27 12.66 -11.66
CA ILE A 7 -16.71 11.57 -12.47
C ILE A 7 -15.77 12.12 -13.56
N THR A 8 -16.19 13.21 -14.23
CA THR A 8 -15.35 13.87 -15.25
C THR A 8 -14.07 14.44 -14.63
N LEU A 9 -14.16 15.02 -13.42
CA LEU A 9 -12.97 15.51 -12.69
C LEU A 9 -12.01 14.38 -12.32
N VAL A 10 -12.52 13.25 -11.84
CA VAL A 10 -11.68 12.08 -11.52
C VAL A 10 -10.99 11.53 -12.78
N ARG A 11 -11.70 11.37 -13.90
CA ARG A 11 -11.08 10.96 -15.18
C ARG A 11 -9.98 11.91 -15.63
N ARG A 12 -10.24 13.23 -15.57
CA ARG A 12 -9.20 14.24 -15.86
C ARG A 12 -8.02 14.14 -14.91
N GLY A 13 -8.27 13.89 -13.63
CA GLY A 13 -7.22 13.67 -12.64
C GLY A 13 -6.35 12.45 -12.95
N ILE A 14 -6.94 11.32 -13.34
CA ILE A 14 -6.20 10.12 -13.76
C ILE A 14 -5.35 10.41 -15.01
N ALA A 15 -5.92 11.09 -16.02
CA ALA A 15 -5.19 11.47 -17.23
C ALA A 15 -4.03 12.44 -16.92
N ALA A 16 -4.24 13.38 -16.01
CA ALA A 16 -3.20 14.30 -15.57
C ALA A 16 -2.05 13.55 -14.83
N GLU A 17 -2.38 12.57 -13.98
CA GLU A 17 -1.36 11.74 -13.32
C GLU A 17 -0.59 10.89 -14.34
N TRP A 18 -1.27 10.29 -15.30
CA TRP A 18 -0.62 9.59 -16.41
C TRP A 18 0.38 10.49 -17.14
N THR A 19 -0.05 11.68 -17.55
CA THR A 19 0.83 12.66 -18.24
C THR A 19 1.99 13.08 -17.36
N ARG A 20 1.74 13.33 -16.06
CA ARG A 20 2.77 13.75 -15.10
C ARG A 20 3.82 12.67 -14.85
N THR A 21 3.41 11.42 -14.90
CA THR A 21 4.30 10.28 -14.65
C THR A 21 4.84 9.66 -15.94
N SER A 22 4.37 10.09 -17.13
CA SER A 22 4.92 9.63 -18.39
C SER A 22 6.39 10.02 -18.56
N GLY A 23 7.17 9.17 -19.21
CA GLY A 23 8.60 9.40 -19.41
C GLY A 23 9.47 9.02 -18.21
N ARG A 24 10.51 9.80 -17.92
CA ARG A 24 11.51 9.52 -16.87
C ARG A 24 11.06 9.98 -15.47
N SER A 25 9.86 9.63 -15.06
CA SER A 25 9.37 9.95 -13.71
C SER A 25 9.93 8.98 -12.66
N PHE A 26 9.99 9.43 -11.41
CA PHE A 26 10.37 8.60 -10.27
C PHE A 26 9.56 7.29 -10.18
N LEU A 27 8.28 7.34 -10.56
CA LEU A 27 7.43 6.15 -10.56
C LEU A 27 8.01 5.03 -11.44
N TRP A 28 8.34 5.33 -12.71
CA TRP A 28 8.79 4.34 -13.69
C TRP A 28 10.28 4.06 -13.64
N THR A 29 11.10 5.02 -13.19
CA THR A 29 12.56 4.85 -13.13
C THR A 29 13.06 4.26 -11.82
N ALA A 30 12.30 4.38 -10.74
CA ALA A 30 12.71 3.90 -9.42
C ALA A 30 11.65 3.08 -8.70
N ALA A 31 10.43 3.62 -8.48
CA ALA A 31 9.44 2.96 -7.63
C ALA A 31 8.97 1.62 -8.19
N VAL A 32 8.55 1.56 -9.47
CA VAL A 32 8.12 0.31 -10.10
C VAL A 32 9.27 -0.69 -10.21
N PRO A 33 10.47 -0.35 -10.74
CA PRO A 33 11.61 -1.27 -10.72
C PRO A 33 11.95 -1.80 -9.34
N LEU A 34 11.94 -0.96 -8.30
CA LEU A 34 12.22 -1.37 -6.93
C LEU A 34 11.12 -2.29 -6.38
N THR A 35 9.85 -2.03 -6.75
CA THR A 35 8.71 -2.89 -6.41
C THR A 35 8.89 -4.32 -6.91
N PHE A 36 9.57 -4.52 -8.05
CA PHE A 36 9.92 -5.83 -8.60
C PHE A 36 11.25 -6.34 -8.07
N ALA A 37 12.31 -5.56 -8.17
CA ALA A 37 13.67 -6.00 -7.90
C ALA A 37 13.88 -6.42 -6.44
N LEU A 38 13.40 -5.62 -5.49
CA LEU A 38 13.69 -5.88 -4.08
C LEU A 38 13.08 -7.20 -3.58
N PRO A 39 11.75 -7.47 -3.75
CA PRO A 39 11.19 -8.74 -3.31
C PRO A 39 11.74 -9.93 -4.09
N LEU A 40 12.04 -9.79 -5.39
CA LEU A 40 12.64 -10.88 -6.17
C LEU A 40 14.04 -11.22 -5.67
N VAL A 41 14.93 -10.23 -5.53
CA VAL A 41 16.31 -10.45 -5.05
C VAL A 41 16.30 -11.13 -3.67
N ILE A 42 15.46 -10.66 -2.76
CA ILE A 42 15.39 -11.24 -1.42
C ILE A 42 14.81 -12.66 -1.46
N THR A 43 13.70 -12.87 -2.17
CA THR A 43 13.04 -14.18 -2.24
C THR A 43 13.95 -15.22 -2.90
N PHE A 44 14.53 -14.89 -4.06
CA PHE A 44 15.42 -15.79 -4.78
C PHE A 44 16.75 -15.99 -4.04
N GLY A 45 17.27 -14.96 -3.38
CA GLY A 45 18.48 -15.06 -2.56
C GLY A 45 18.29 -16.03 -1.37
N ILE A 46 17.18 -15.88 -0.63
CA ILE A 46 16.86 -16.80 0.48
C ILE A 46 16.62 -18.22 -0.06
N ALA A 47 15.87 -18.37 -1.15
CA ALA A 47 15.60 -19.66 -1.76
C ALA A 47 16.88 -20.37 -2.20
N ALA A 48 17.80 -19.66 -2.84
CA ALA A 48 19.09 -20.23 -3.29
C ALA A 48 19.97 -20.69 -2.12
N VAL A 49 20.00 -19.95 -1.02
CA VAL A 49 20.73 -20.37 0.20
C VAL A 49 20.07 -21.58 0.83
N ALA A 50 18.74 -21.57 0.98
CA ALA A 50 17.99 -22.68 1.56
C ALA A 50 18.14 -23.98 0.74
N GLU A 51 18.07 -23.90 -0.59
CA GLU A 51 18.26 -25.04 -1.49
C GLU A 51 19.66 -25.65 -1.38
N ARG A 52 20.69 -24.81 -1.28
CA ARG A 52 22.09 -25.29 -1.04
C ARG A 52 22.23 -25.98 0.30
N LEU A 53 21.62 -25.46 1.35
CA LEU A 53 21.65 -26.06 2.69
C LEU A 53 20.90 -27.39 2.72
N ALA A 54 19.78 -27.53 2.03
CA ALA A 54 19.02 -28.75 1.92
C ALA A 54 19.81 -29.89 1.20
N ALA A 55 20.71 -29.53 0.32
CA ALA A 55 21.58 -30.47 -0.41
C ALA A 55 22.75 -31.01 0.43
N VAL A 56 23.05 -30.47 1.62
CA VAL A 56 24.16 -30.90 2.47
C VAL A 56 23.73 -32.11 3.31
N PRO A 57 24.42 -33.28 3.19
CA PRO A 57 24.10 -34.49 3.98
C PRO A 57 24.26 -34.22 5.48
N GLY A 58 23.28 -34.64 6.28
CA GLY A 58 23.31 -34.51 7.73
C GLY A 58 22.75 -33.19 8.29
N GLN A 59 22.39 -32.23 7.48
CA GLN A 59 21.64 -31.05 7.91
C GLN A 59 20.12 -31.28 7.74
N SER A 60 19.46 -31.61 8.82
CA SER A 60 18.10 -32.16 8.81
C SER A 60 16.96 -31.16 8.84
N TYR A 61 17.17 -29.84 8.78
CA TYR A 61 16.10 -28.87 9.08
C TYR A 61 16.04 -27.66 8.14
N VAL A 62 16.02 -27.88 6.85
CA VAL A 62 15.46 -26.85 5.98
C VAL A 62 14.01 -27.22 5.69
N ALA A 63 13.08 -26.54 6.35
CA ALA A 63 11.65 -26.79 6.16
C ALA A 63 11.24 -26.43 4.73
N THR A 64 10.46 -27.32 4.10
CA THR A 64 9.84 -27.03 2.80
C THR A 64 8.84 -25.88 2.97
N VAL A 65 8.86 -24.95 2.02
CA VAL A 65 7.94 -23.80 2.01
C VAL A 65 6.61 -24.23 1.38
N THR A 66 5.53 -24.00 2.09
CA THR A 66 4.19 -24.16 1.55
C THR A 66 3.73 -22.94 0.78
N THR A 67 2.69 -23.08 -0.04
CA THR A 67 2.14 -21.94 -0.83
C THR A 67 1.80 -20.75 0.08
N THR A 68 1.31 -20.99 1.30
CA THR A 68 0.94 -19.94 2.28
C THR A 68 2.09 -19.02 2.68
N ASN A 69 3.35 -19.49 2.63
CA ASN A 69 4.52 -18.73 3.04
C ASN A 69 5.42 -18.29 1.87
N SER A 70 5.04 -18.61 0.62
CA SER A 70 5.87 -18.40 -0.56
C SER A 70 6.02 -16.94 -0.99
N VAL A 71 5.06 -16.06 -0.66
CA VAL A 71 4.94 -14.69 -1.18
C VAL A 71 5.11 -13.61 -0.12
N TYR A 72 5.64 -13.93 1.04
CA TYR A 72 5.81 -13.00 2.16
C TYR A 72 6.54 -11.70 1.75
N TRP A 73 7.66 -11.81 1.05
CA TRP A 73 8.46 -10.65 0.67
C TRP A 73 7.80 -9.81 -0.42
N VAL A 74 6.99 -10.43 -1.29
CA VAL A 74 6.17 -9.70 -2.28
C VAL A 74 5.18 -8.80 -1.56
N MET A 75 4.42 -9.35 -0.60
CA MET A 75 3.46 -8.56 0.17
C MET A 75 4.14 -7.46 0.98
N THR A 76 5.26 -7.79 1.63
CA THR A 76 5.96 -6.86 2.51
C THR A 76 6.52 -5.67 1.74
N PHE A 77 7.32 -5.91 0.71
CA PHE A 77 8.04 -4.84 0.03
C PHE A 77 7.22 -4.19 -1.09
N SER A 78 6.55 -4.97 -1.95
CA SER A 78 5.86 -4.37 -3.09
C SER A 78 4.71 -3.48 -2.65
N VAL A 79 3.92 -3.92 -1.69
CA VAL A 79 2.80 -3.12 -1.16
C VAL A 79 3.32 -1.86 -0.49
N SER A 80 4.36 -1.98 0.36
CA SER A 80 4.92 -0.84 1.09
C SER A 80 5.54 0.20 0.15
N ILE A 81 6.32 -0.24 -0.86
CA ILE A 81 6.95 0.66 -1.82
C ILE A 81 5.88 1.45 -2.59
N MET A 82 4.83 0.78 -3.07
CA MET A 82 3.77 1.46 -3.80
C MET A 82 2.93 2.38 -2.91
N MET A 83 2.64 1.98 -1.68
CA MET A 83 1.94 2.80 -0.68
C MET A 83 2.72 4.09 -0.36
N VAL A 84 4.02 3.98 -0.05
CA VAL A 84 4.83 5.17 0.25
C VAL A 84 5.06 6.03 -0.98
N THR A 85 5.12 5.43 -2.18
CA THR A 85 5.20 6.17 -3.44
C THR A 85 3.94 6.99 -3.67
N ALA A 86 2.76 6.42 -3.42
CA ALA A 86 1.49 7.13 -3.50
C ALA A 86 1.42 8.29 -2.48
N ALA A 87 1.84 8.05 -1.23
CA ALA A 87 1.91 9.07 -0.19
C ALA A 87 2.86 10.22 -0.57
N TYR A 88 4.07 9.89 -1.00
CA TYR A 88 5.08 10.84 -1.44
C TYR A 88 4.56 11.70 -2.60
N ALA A 89 4.04 11.06 -3.64
CA ALA A 89 3.51 11.75 -4.82
C ALA A 89 2.32 12.65 -4.47
N HIS A 90 1.51 12.29 -3.46
CA HIS A 90 0.40 13.14 -3.03
C HIS A 90 0.87 14.29 -2.15
N ALA A 91 1.79 14.05 -1.22
CA ALA A 91 2.31 15.09 -0.33
C ALA A 91 3.11 16.17 -1.08
N THR A 92 3.83 15.82 -2.15
CA THR A 92 4.60 16.79 -2.96
C THR A 92 3.73 17.86 -3.62
N GLN A 93 2.43 17.62 -3.85
CA GLN A 93 1.53 18.60 -4.46
C GLN A 93 1.29 19.86 -3.61
N TRP A 94 1.54 19.77 -2.31
CA TRP A 94 1.34 20.90 -1.39
C TRP A 94 2.49 21.92 -1.42
N HIS A 95 3.54 21.67 -2.22
CA HIS A 95 4.71 22.52 -2.31
C HIS A 95 4.77 23.26 -3.66
N GLY A 96 5.11 24.54 -3.61
CA GLY A 96 5.38 25.36 -4.78
C GLY A 96 4.14 25.72 -5.63
N GLN A 97 4.39 26.15 -6.86
CA GLN A 97 3.38 26.64 -7.83
C GLN A 97 2.32 25.57 -8.21
N THR A 98 2.61 24.29 -7.98
CA THR A 98 1.67 23.20 -8.28
C THR A 98 0.44 23.22 -7.37
N SER A 99 0.53 23.80 -6.17
CA SER A 99 -0.59 23.99 -5.24
C SER A 99 -1.69 24.86 -5.85
N ASP A 100 -1.33 26.01 -6.39
CA ASP A 100 -2.28 27.00 -6.93
C ASP A 100 -2.93 26.51 -8.22
N LEU A 101 -2.14 25.88 -9.09
CA LEU A 101 -2.64 25.25 -10.31
C LEU A 101 -3.64 24.14 -10.01
N ASN A 102 -3.35 23.29 -9.02
CA ASN A 102 -4.27 22.22 -8.60
C ASN A 102 -5.56 22.79 -8.02
N ALA A 103 -5.50 23.84 -7.22
CA ALA A 103 -6.67 24.49 -6.65
C ALA A 103 -7.57 25.13 -7.74
N PHE A 104 -6.96 25.69 -8.80
CA PHE A 104 -7.67 26.27 -9.93
C PHE A 104 -8.31 25.20 -10.84
N LEU A 105 -7.55 24.16 -11.21
CA LEU A 105 -8.00 23.12 -12.14
C LEU A 105 -8.98 22.13 -11.49
N PHE A 106 -8.84 21.90 -10.20
CA PHE A 106 -9.64 20.94 -9.45
C PHE A 106 -10.26 21.60 -8.21
N PRO A 107 -11.40 22.30 -8.37
CA PRO A 107 -12.06 22.99 -7.27
C PRO A 107 -12.52 22.04 -6.14
N ARG A 108 -12.56 20.73 -6.43
CA ARG A 108 -12.86 19.66 -5.46
C ARG A 108 -11.61 18.83 -5.20
N SER A 109 -10.81 19.19 -4.19
CA SER A 109 -9.55 18.53 -3.85
C SER A 109 -9.63 17.01 -3.68
N TRP A 110 -10.76 16.50 -3.17
CA TRP A 110 -10.97 15.06 -3.01
C TRP A 110 -10.98 14.29 -4.33
N THR A 111 -11.34 14.94 -5.47
CA THR A 111 -11.34 14.26 -6.78
C THR A 111 -9.93 13.99 -7.28
N VAL A 112 -8.97 14.84 -6.95
CA VAL A 112 -7.54 14.62 -7.24
C VAL A 112 -7.00 13.49 -6.37
N ALA A 113 -7.31 13.52 -5.08
CA ALA A 113 -6.89 12.47 -4.16
C ALA A 113 -7.43 11.10 -4.60
N LEU A 114 -8.73 11.03 -4.98
CA LEU A 114 -9.36 9.80 -5.48
C LEU A 114 -8.73 9.35 -6.82
N ALA A 115 -8.47 10.28 -7.74
CA ALA A 115 -7.83 9.98 -9.01
C ALA A 115 -6.44 9.35 -8.80
N ARG A 116 -5.66 9.87 -7.86
CA ARG A 116 -4.35 9.32 -7.49
C ARG A 116 -4.48 7.96 -6.81
N TRP A 117 -5.42 7.81 -5.89
CA TRP A 117 -5.65 6.51 -5.28
C TRP A 117 -5.91 5.44 -6.33
N ILE A 118 -6.83 5.71 -7.26
CA ILE A 118 -7.13 4.79 -8.36
C ILE A 118 -5.87 4.54 -9.21
N TYR A 119 -5.15 5.59 -9.60
CA TYR A 119 -3.97 5.48 -10.47
C TYR A 119 -2.86 4.64 -9.84
N TYR A 120 -2.39 5.01 -8.65
CA TYR A 120 -1.32 4.27 -7.95
C TYR A 120 -1.79 2.89 -7.48
N GLY A 121 -3.04 2.78 -7.04
CA GLY A 121 -3.63 1.52 -6.61
C GLY A 121 -3.73 0.50 -7.74
N VAL A 122 -4.12 0.91 -8.94
CA VAL A 122 -4.16 0.01 -10.12
C VAL A 122 -2.76 -0.44 -10.50
N ILE A 123 -1.77 0.45 -10.53
CA ILE A 123 -0.37 0.07 -10.80
C ILE A 123 0.14 -0.91 -9.73
N ALA A 124 -0.13 -0.66 -8.46
CA ALA A 124 0.24 -1.54 -7.36
C ALA A 124 -0.42 -2.93 -7.49
N ALA A 125 -1.71 -2.96 -7.80
CA ALA A 125 -2.45 -4.20 -7.98
C ALA A 125 -1.89 -5.02 -9.15
N ILE A 126 -1.66 -4.40 -10.31
CA ILE A 126 -1.06 -5.08 -11.47
C ILE A 126 0.34 -5.59 -11.15
N SER A 127 1.18 -4.75 -10.54
CA SER A 127 2.55 -5.12 -10.17
C SER A 127 2.58 -6.32 -9.22
N THR A 128 1.70 -6.35 -8.22
CA THR A 128 1.63 -7.47 -7.28
C THR A 128 1.12 -8.75 -7.92
N VAL A 129 0.13 -8.69 -8.83
CA VAL A 129 -0.32 -9.88 -9.59
C VAL A 129 0.83 -10.46 -10.40
N VAL A 130 1.55 -9.62 -11.15
CA VAL A 130 2.68 -10.08 -11.97
C VAL A 130 3.75 -10.73 -11.10
N LEU A 131 4.11 -10.10 -9.99
CA LEU A 131 5.11 -10.65 -9.05
C LEU A 131 4.67 -11.97 -8.42
N LEU A 132 3.41 -12.08 -8.00
CA LEU A 132 2.85 -13.32 -7.45
C LEU A 132 2.97 -14.47 -8.45
N VAL A 133 2.58 -14.23 -9.69
CA VAL A 133 2.69 -15.24 -10.76
C VAL A 133 4.16 -15.60 -11.01
N VAL A 134 5.05 -14.60 -11.14
CA VAL A 134 6.49 -14.85 -11.34
C VAL A 134 7.05 -15.70 -10.22
N VAL A 135 6.83 -15.32 -8.96
CA VAL A 135 7.37 -16.03 -7.78
C VAL A 135 6.82 -17.45 -7.70
N MET A 136 5.50 -17.62 -7.74
CA MET A 136 4.87 -18.93 -7.58
C MET A 136 5.10 -19.89 -8.76
N VAL A 137 5.44 -19.38 -9.94
CA VAL A 137 5.79 -20.24 -11.09
C VAL A 137 7.28 -20.55 -11.13
N THR A 138 8.15 -19.56 -10.88
CA THR A 138 9.60 -19.77 -11.09
C THR A 138 10.28 -20.45 -9.90
N LEU A 139 9.87 -20.20 -8.65
CA LEU A 139 10.53 -20.79 -7.47
C LEU A 139 10.46 -22.31 -7.46
N PRO A 140 9.31 -22.98 -7.67
CA PRO A 140 9.26 -24.44 -7.69
C PRO A 140 10.15 -25.08 -8.74
N HIS A 141 10.34 -24.42 -9.89
CA HIS A 141 11.19 -24.90 -10.97
C HIS A 141 12.68 -24.76 -10.67
N GLN A 142 13.07 -23.66 -10.01
CA GLN A 142 14.48 -23.39 -9.72
C GLN A 142 14.96 -23.97 -8.38
N PHE A 143 14.06 -24.14 -7.42
CA PHE A 143 14.36 -24.58 -6.06
C PHE A 143 13.39 -25.69 -5.60
N PRO A 144 13.41 -26.86 -6.26
CA PRO A 144 12.40 -27.89 -6.06
C PRO A 144 12.41 -28.54 -4.69
N HIS A 145 13.58 -28.61 -4.00
CA HIS A 145 13.65 -29.21 -2.65
C HIS A 145 12.94 -28.36 -1.60
N ILE A 146 12.96 -27.01 -1.77
CA ILE A 146 12.38 -26.09 -0.80
C ILE A 146 10.98 -25.63 -1.23
N TYR A 147 10.80 -25.31 -2.50
CA TYR A 147 9.57 -24.70 -3.04
C TYR A 147 8.74 -25.63 -3.90
N GLY A 148 9.09 -26.92 -4.01
CA GLY A 148 8.36 -27.88 -4.87
C GLY A 148 6.88 -28.06 -4.51
N ALA A 149 6.47 -27.75 -3.27
CA ALA A 149 5.08 -27.79 -2.83
C ALA A 149 4.28 -26.50 -3.12
N VAL A 150 4.89 -25.48 -3.75
CA VAL A 150 4.23 -24.21 -4.05
C VAL A 150 3.53 -24.28 -5.40
N HIS A 151 2.20 -24.09 -5.41
CA HIS A 151 1.40 -24.12 -6.64
C HIS A 151 0.45 -22.92 -6.72
N VAL A 152 0.41 -22.27 -7.87
CA VAL A 152 -0.52 -21.14 -8.15
C VAL A 152 -1.98 -21.59 -8.05
N THR A 153 -2.26 -22.82 -8.44
CA THR A 153 -3.61 -23.41 -8.49
C THR A 153 -4.14 -23.86 -7.16
N ASP A 154 -3.31 -23.89 -6.12
CA ASP A 154 -3.75 -24.19 -4.76
C ASP A 154 -4.76 -23.15 -4.25
N SER A 155 -5.58 -23.54 -3.30
CA SER A 155 -6.55 -22.63 -2.67
C SER A 155 -5.87 -21.38 -2.09
N ALA A 156 -4.66 -21.50 -1.55
CA ALA A 156 -3.84 -20.40 -1.08
C ALA A 156 -3.31 -19.53 -2.25
N GLY A 157 -2.82 -20.15 -3.32
CA GLY A 157 -2.33 -19.47 -4.52
C GLY A 157 -3.42 -18.63 -5.18
N ILE A 158 -4.58 -19.23 -5.44
CA ILE A 158 -5.74 -18.53 -6.00
C ILE A 158 -6.17 -17.38 -5.07
N ARG A 159 -6.15 -17.60 -3.75
CA ARG A 159 -6.47 -16.57 -2.77
C ARG A 159 -5.52 -15.38 -2.87
N PHE A 160 -4.22 -15.60 -2.97
CA PHE A 160 -3.22 -14.55 -3.14
C PHE A 160 -3.48 -13.69 -4.37
N LEU A 161 -3.88 -14.30 -5.50
CA LEU A 161 -4.09 -13.58 -6.76
C LEU A 161 -5.19 -12.51 -6.71
N TRP A 162 -6.12 -12.57 -5.76
CA TRP A 162 -7.12 -11.52 -5.62
C TRP A 162 -6.99 -10.73 -4.32
N THR A 163 -6.52 -11.33 -3.22
CA THR A 163 -6.43 -10.63 -1.92
C THR A 163 -5.24 -9.67 -1.88
N VAL A 164 -4.06 -10.08 -2.38
CA VAL A 164 -2.85 -9.23 -2.35
C VAL A 164 -2.99 -8.00 -3.25
N PRO A 165 -3.50 -8.08 -4.49
CA PRO A 165 -3.77 -6.89 -5.29
C PRO A 165 -4.81 -5.96 -4.67
N THR A 166 -5.85 -6.52 -4.05
CA THR A 166 -6.86 -5.74 -3.32
C THR A 166 -6.24 -5.01 -2.11
N TYR A 167 -5.40 -5.71 -1.36
CA TYR A 167 -4.62 -5.13 -0.27
C TYR A 167 -3.71 -4.00 -0.77
N ALA A 168 -2.95 -4.23 -1.85
CA ALA A 168 -2.05 -3.23 -2.43
C ALA A 168 -2.81 -1.98 -2.91
N PHE A 169 -3.96 -2.17 -3.56
CA PHE A 169 -4.83 -1.09 -3.96
C PHE A 169 -5.32 -0.26 -2.76
N ALA A 170 -5.82 -0.91 -1.71
CA ALA A 170 -6.31 -0.24 -0.52
C ALA A 170 -5.18 0.45 0.26
N ALA A 171 -3.98 -0.15 0.34
CA ALA A 171 -2.80 0.43 0.97
C ALA A 171 -2.37 1.74 0.29
N CYS A 172 -2.45 1.83 -1.05
CA CYS A 172 -2.23 3.10 -1.76
C CYS A 172 -3.23 4.17 -1.31
N GLY A 173 -4.48 3.80 -1.00
CA GLY A 173 -5.48 4.71 -0.42
C GLY A 173 -5.06 5.25 0.96
N VAL A 174 -4.54 4.38 1.83
CA VAL A 174 -3.95 4.81 3.11
C VAL A 174 -2.78 5.76 2.87
N GLY A 175 -1.90 5.45 1.91
CA GLY A 175 -0.78 6.33 1.53
C GLY A 175 -1.26 7.72 1.12
N ILE A 176 -2.26 7.81 0.23
CA ILE A 176 -2.85 9.08 -0.20
C ILE A 176 -3.46 9.84 0.99
N ALA A 177 -4.18 9.13 1.86
CA ALA A 177 -4.80 9.74 3.05
C ALA A 177 -3.74 10.33 3.98
N VAL A 178 -2.68 9.59 4.29
CA VAL A 178 -1.57 10.08 5.13
C VAL A 178 -0.83 11.24 4.45
N GLY A 179 -0.57 11.17 3.13
CA GLY A 179 0.02 12.26 2.36
C GLY A 179 -0.86 13.52 2.30
N SER A 180 -2.18 13.39 2.49
CA SER A 180 -3.10 14.52 2.63
C SER A 180 -3.01 15.19 4.00
N LEU A 181 -2.79 14.41 5.06
CA LEU A 181 -2.64 14.90 6.45
C LEU A 181 -1.25 15.48 6.69
N ILE A 182 -0.23 14.73 6.27
CA ILE A 182 1.17 15.08 6.46
C ILE A 182 1.70 15.64 5.14
N ARG A 183 1.67 16.97 5.03
CA ARG A 183 2.05 17.66 3.80
C ARG A 183 3.54 17.56 3.45
N THR A 184 4.39 17.16 4.37
CA THR A 184 5.82 16.95 4.15
C THR A 184 6.05 15.53 3.62
N PRO A 185 6.55 15.34 2.37
CA PRO A 185 6.66 14.02 1.74
C PRO A 185 7.49 13.02 2.52
N SER A 186 8.66 13.43 3.04
CA SER A 186 9.53 12.57 3.84
C SER A 186 8.89 12.15 5.16
N ALA A 187 8.18 13.06 5.83
CA ALA A 187 7.49 12.74 7.07
C ALA A 187 6.31 11.79 6.83
N ALA A 188 5.55 11.95 5.75
CA ALA A 188 4.47 11.03 5.39
C ALA A 188 5.00 9.60 5.17
N VAL A 189 6.11 9.46 4.44
CA VAL A 189 6.79 8.17 4.23
C VAL A 189 7.28 7.58 5.55
N ALA A 190 7.96 8.38 6.39
CA ALA A 190 8.50 7.91 7.66
C ALA A 190 7.38 7.42 8.61
N VAL A 191 6.27 8.16 8.71
CA VAL A 191 5.12 7.78 9.56
C VAL A 191 4.50 6.47 9.07
N LEU A 192 4.34 6.29 7.76
CA LEU A 192 3.79 5.05 7.20
C LEU A 192 4.69 3.84 7.48
N LEU A 193 6.00 3.97 7.22
CA LEU A 193 6.94 2.88 7.48
C LEU A 193 7.05 2.57 8.98
N PHE A 194 7.10 3.61 9.83
CA PHE A 194 7.08 3.43 11.27
C PHE A 194 5.81 2.71 11.74
N TRP A 195 4.64 3.10 11.22
CA TRP A 195 3.38 2.46 11.58
C TRP A 195 3.36 0.99 11.21
N VAL A 196 3.64 0.66 9.95
CA VAL A 196 3.56 -0.70 9.42
C VAL A 196 4.58 -1.63 10.06
N TYR A 197 5.84 -1.19 10.18
CA TYR A 197 6.93 -2.08 10.59
C TYR A 197 7.26 -2.00 12.08
N VAL A 198 6.95 -0.89 12.74
CA VAL A 198 7.30 -0.72 14.15
C VAL A 198 6.05 -0.71 15.02
N ALA A 199 5.11 0.23 14.81
CA ALA A 199 4.00 0.43 15.73
C ALA A 199 3.10 -0.82 15.85
N GLU A 200 2.62 -1.38 14.72
CA GLU A 200 1.73 -2.56 14.75
C GLU A 200 2.43 -3.80 15.31
N ASN A 201 3.75 -3.94 15.11
CA ASN A 201 4.49 -5.07 15.65
C ASN A 201 4.90 -4.86 17.12
N ALA A 202 5.21 -3.64 17.52
CA ALA A 202 5.60 -3.34 18.90
C ALA A 202 4.43 -3.39 19.89
N VAL A 203 3.20 -3.31 19.40
CA VAL A 203 1.99 -3.40 20.25
C VAL A 203 1.97 -4.70 21.07
N ASN A 204 2.52 -5.80 20.56
CA ASN A 204 2.57 -7.09 21.31
C ASN A 204 3.45 -7.04 22.55
N LEU A 205 4.34 -6.06 22.69
CA LEU A 205 5.19 -5.85 23.86
C LEU A 205 4.42 -5.21 25.04
N LEU A 206 3.23 -4.68 24.77
CA LEU A 206 2.38 -4.07 25.80
C LEU A 206 1.62 -5.14 26.60
N PRO A 207 1.21 -4.87 27.83
CA PRO A 207 0.26 -5.70 28.56
C PRO A 207 -1.01 -5.93 27.72
N HIS A 208 -1.43 -7.16 27.51
CA HIS A 208 -2.54 -7.54 26.61
C HIS A 208 -2.30 -7.18 25.13
N GLY A 209 -1.04 -6.95 24.71
CA GLY A 209 -0.66 -6.48 23.38
C GLY A 209 -1.15 -7.37 22.23
N TYR A 210 -1.20 -8.68 22.42
CA TYR A 210 -1.77 -9.59 21.39
C TYR A 210 -3.25 -9.33 21.09
N THR A 211 -4.03 -8.93 22.10
CA THR A 211 -5.44 -8.57 21.91
C THR A 211 -5.55 -7.25 21.11
N LEU A 212 -4.68 -6.29 21.38
CA LEU A 212 -4.62 -5.05 20.63
C LEU A 212 -4.11 -5.27 19.21
N GLN A 213 -3.11 -6.12 19.03
CA GLN A 213 -2.55 -6.47 17.73
C GLN A 213 -3.59 -7.11 16.79
N ALA A 214 -4.57 -7.85 17.35
CA ALA A 214 -5.68 -8.41 16.58
C ALA A 214 -6.53 -7.35 15.86
N TYR A 215 -6.40 -6.06 16.20
CA TYR A 215 -7.04 -4.92 15.53
C TYR A 215 -6.07 -4.12 14.66
N ALA A 216 -4.80 -4.48 14.58
CA ALA A 216 -3.81 -3.77 13.75
C ALA A 216 -4.17 -3.89 12.25
N PRO A 217 -4.41 -2.78 11.53
CA PRO A 217 -4.97 -2.82 10.19
C PRO A 217 -4.09 -3.55 9.17
N PHE A 218 -2.80 -3.26 9.12
CA PHE A 218 -1.89 -3.87 8.15
C PHE A 218 -1.64 -5.35 8.44
N LEU A 219 -1.50 -5.72 9.71
CA LEU A 219 -1.38 -7.12 10.10
C LEU A 219 -2.65 -7.92 9.76
N ASN A 220 -3.84 -7.33 9.93
CA ASN A 220 -5.08 -7.93 9.46
C ASN A 220 -5.13 -8.06 7.93
N ALA A 221 -4.62 -7.07 7.19
CA ALA A 221 -4.53 -7.16 5.73
C ALA A 221 -3.64 -8.33 5.31
N VAL A 222 -2.46 -8.51 5.92
CA VAL A 222 -1.58 -9.66 5.67
C VAL A 222 -2.27 -10.97 6.03
N ALA A 223 -2.88 -11.09 7.21
CA ALA A 223 -3.62 -12.29 7.63
C ALA A 223 -4.76 -12.65 6.67
N SER A 224 -5.42 -11.64 6.09
CA SER A 224 -6.51 -11.83 5.12
C SER A 224 -6.08 -12.56 3.86
N THR A 225 -4.82 -12.41 3.46
CA THR A 225 -4.28 -13.06 2.25
C THR A 225 -4.15 -14.58 2.41
N GLY A 226 -4.07 -15.07 3.64
CA GLY A 226 -3.80 -16.47 3.97
C GLY A 226 -2.36 -16.72 4.36
N GLN A 227 -1.51 -15.68 4.39
CA GLN A 227 -0.17 -15.74 4.98
C GLN A 227 -0.27 -16.13 6.45
N GLU A 228 0.62 -17.00 6.89
CA GLU A 228 0.73 -17.35 8.31
C GLU A 228 1.20 -16.14 9.12
N VAL A 229 0.49 -15.84 10.19
CA VAL A 229 0.78 -14.75 11.11
C VAL A 229 0.80 -15.27 12.55
N ALA A 230 1.59 -14.64 13.40
CA ALA A 230 1.78 -15.09 14.78
C ALA A 230 0.59 -14.80 15.71
N PHE A 231 -0.48 -14.20 15.21
CA PHE A 231 -1.68 -13.85 15.96
C PHE A 231 -2.96 -14.35 15.27
N VAL A 232 -4.05 -14.48 16.02
CA VAL A 232 -5.36 -14.83 15.45
C VAL A 232 -6.10 -13.55 15.08
N PRO A 233 -6.38 -13.29 13.78
CA PRO A 233 -7.10 -12.10 13.35
C PRO A 233 -8.54 -12.11 13.91
N ARG A 234 -8.96 -10.98 14.47
CA ARG A 234 -10.28 -10.83 15.13
C ARG A 234 -11.46 -11.11 14.19
N PHE A 235 -11.32 -10.73 12.93
CA PHE A 235 -12.41 -10.75 11.94
C PHE A 235 -12.37 -11.98 11.02
N GLY A 236 -11.52 -12.95 11.30
CA GLY A 236 -11.25 -14.05 10.37
C GLY A 236 -10.61 -13.57 9.05
N ARG A 237 -10.32 -14.49 8.13
CA ARG A 237 -9.57 -14.14 6.91
C ARG A 237 -10.29 -13.15 6.00
N THR A 238 -11.57 -13.37 5.69
CA THR A 238 -12.33 -12.49 4.77
C THR A 238 -12.72 -11.17 5.44
N GLY A 239 -13.15 -11.21 6.69
CA GLY A 239 -13.50 -10.01 7.45
C GLY A 239 -12.31 -9.09 7.67
N SER A 240 -11.09 -9.63 7.81
CA SER A 240 -9.86 -8.85 7.97
C SER A 240 -9.54 -8.01 6.73
N LEU A 241 -9.78 -8.52 5.51
CA LEU A 241 -9.62 -7.72 4.29
C LEU A 241 -10.63 -6.59 4.22
N LEU A 242 -11.91 -6.91 4.50
CA LEU A 242 -12.96 -5.90 4.54
C LEU A 242 -12.67 -4.83 5.59
N TYR A 243 -12.21 -5.23 6.78
CA TYR A 243 -11.80 -4.31 7.84
C TYR A 243 -10.71 -3.36 7.35
N PHE A 244 -9.66 -3.86 6.70
CA PHE A 244 -8.59 -3.02 6.16
C PHE A 244 -9.11 -2.04 5.09
N ILE A 245 -9.96 -2.50 4.18
CA ILE A 245 -10.59 -1.64 3.16
C ILE A 245 -11.42 -0.54 3.83
N LEU A 246 -12.20 -0.88 4.85
CA LEU A 246 -12.99 0.11 5.59
C LEU A 246 -12.10 1.14 6.29
N VAL A 247 -10.97 0.72 6.88
CA VAL A 247 -9.98 1.64 7.46
C VAL A 247 -9.41 2.56 6.40
N ALA A 248 -9.02 2.04 5.23
CA ALA A 248 -8.49 2.84 4.12
C ALA A 248 -9.51 3.87 3.63
N VAL A 249 -10.77 3.45 3.43
CA VAL A 249 -11.87 4.34 3.03
C VAL A 249 -12.17 5.38 4.11
N ALA A 250 -12.23 4.99 5.38
CA ALA A 250 -12.48 5.91 6.49
C ALA A 250 -11.39 6.98 6.59
N LEU A 251 -10.11 6.60 6.51
CA LEU A 251 -9.00 7.54 6.48
C LEU A 251 -9.11 8.50 5.29
N PHE A 252 -9.42 7.98 4.10
CA PHE A 252 -9.63 8.81 2.92
C PHE A 252 -10.78 9.80 3.10
N VAL A 253 -11.93 9.36 3.60
CA VAL A 253 -13.09 10.23 3.85
C VAL A 253 -12.76 11.31 4.88
N ILE A 254 -12.10 10.94 5.99
CA ILE A 254 -11.67 11.90 7.01
C ILE A 254 -10.78 12.97 6.37
N THR A 255 -9.79 12.60 5.56
CA THR A 255 -8.87 13.56 4.92
C THR A 255 -9.54 14.41 3.85
N ALA A 256 -10.56 13.88 3.16
CA ALA A 256 -11.33 14.61 2.17
C ALA A 256 -12.32 15.61 2.80
N VAL A 257 -12.95 15.23 3.91
CA VAL A 257 -14.02 15.99 4.58
C VAL A 257 -13.46 17.00 5.59
N LEU A 258 -12.39 16.65 6.31
CA LEU A 258 -11.79 17.50 7.34
C LEU A 258 -11.45 18.93 6.86
N PRO A 259 -10.83 19.14 5.69
CA PRO A 259 -10.57 20.48 5.18
C PRO A 259 -11.85 21.29 4.90
N ILE A 260 -12.92 20.61 4.50
CA ILE A 260 -14.23 21.25 4.24
C ILE A 260 -14.85 21.70 5.57
N LEU A 261 -14.89 20.82 6.57
CA LEU A 261 -15.41 21.14 7.89
C LEU A 261 -14.66 22.29 8.56
N LEU A 262 -13.32 22.28 8.46
CA LEU A 262 -12.48 23.35 9.02
C LEU A 262 -12.73 24.72 8.36
N ARG A 263 -13.10 24.76 7.07
CA ARG A 263 -13.47 25.98 6.37
C ARG A 263 -14.85 26.52 6.76
N LEU A 264 -15.75 25.64 7.22
CA LEU A 264 -17.11 26.01 7.65
C LEU A 264 -17.16 26.52 9.08
N MET A 265 -16.12 26.35 9.90
CA MET A 265 -16.05 26.82 11.29
C MET A 265 -16.01 28.36 11.36
N PRO A 266 -16.95 29.02 12.04
CA PRO A 266 -17.12 30.49 12.00
C PRO A 266 -15.92 31.29 12.50
N GLY A 267 -15.16 30.75 13.46
CA GLY A 267 -13.99 31.45 14.06
C GLY A 267 -12.84 31.74 13.09
N ARG A 268 -12.63 30.86 12.10
CA ARG A 268 -11.57 31.06 11.10
C ARG A 268 -11.89 32.08 10.02
N ARG A 269 -13.19 32.29 9.73
CA ARG A 269 -13.62 33.35 8.80
C ARG A 269 -13.34 34.75 9.33
N ARG A 270 -13.43 34.95 10.66
CA ARG A 270 -13.10 36.25 11.29
C ARG A 270 -11.60 36.53 11.27
N ALA A 271 -10.76 35.55 11.60
CA ALA A 271 -9.31 35.70 11.56
C ALA A 271 -8.75 36.01 10.15
N LEU A 272 -9.33 35.44 9.10
CA LEU A 272 -8.95 35.73 7.71
C LEU A 272 -9.48 37.09 7.21
N ALA A 273 -10.62 37.55 7.73
CA ALA A 273 -11.13 38.88 7.41
C ALA A 273 -10.30 40.01 8.10
N GLU A 274 -9.81 39.75 9.30
CA GLU A 274 -8.97 40.69 10.06
C GLU A 274 -7.53 40.77 9.52
N SER A 275 -6.98 39.70 8.97
CA SER A 275 -5.63 39.67 8.36
C SER A 275 -5.57 40.29 6.96
N GLY A 276 -6.70 40.50 6.29
CA GLY A 276 -6.78 41.12 4.97
C GLY A 276 -6.94 42.66 4.98
N THR A 277 -6.96 43.29 6.16
CA THR A 277 -7.16 44.73 6.33
C THR A 277 -5.91 45.46 6.81
N THR A 278 -4.76 44.80 6.86
CA THR A 278 -3.44 45.40 7.09
C THR A 278 -2.60 45.28 5.84
#